data_4230dcd923d96753061797c6d30f8fd1
#
_entry.id   4230dcd923d96753061797c6d30f8fd1
#
_cell.length_a   1.000
_cell.length_b   1.000
_cell.length_c   1.000
_cell.angle_alpha   90.00
_cell.angle_beta   90.00
_cell.angle_gamma   90.00
#
_symmetry.space_group_name_H-M   'P 1'
#
loop_
_entity.id
_entity.type
_entity.pdbx_description
1 polymer ?
#
loop_
_entity_poly.entity_id
_entity_poly.type
_entity_poly.pdbx_seq_one_letter_code
_entity_poly.pdbx_strand_id
1 'polypeptide(L)'
;MKSFNKKIAFVTQSYKPDYDACKLLCRSLDKFASPHRHYIFVNDEDYGYFQALHYGNHIVMKKSTVLPWYFFRLPFKLLGHHFYLSPFTFPMREWVMQQMCKLGVFEVIDNDIEAVFHIDSECVMLRPFNINNFYKEGKYILFRSQDNKQRSHAYYIRAINSLFNNAIEQDKMDKYDYMAQMCCFVRENTESMLKDISKSNLFKSWKIKFANTYRPSEFYIYGNYCANILKMKNHYVDNHRAFKYLRGSNFKTSEELKRTIDEVMDNEYFIGVWIQKGNRDADEISVEKIEESCKSFLD
;
A
#
# COMPACT_ATOMS: atom_id res chain seq x y z
N MET A 1 -17.15 22.11 -15.26
CA MET A 1 -16.22 21.27 -14.46
C MET A 1 -14.81 21.55 -14.94
N LYS A 2 -13.90 22.05 -14.08
CA LYS A 2 -12.47 22.13 -14.43
C LYS A 2 -11.97 20.70 -14.62
N SER A 3 -11.41 20.39 -15.78
CA SER A 3 -10.78 19.12 -16.08
C SER A 3 -9.74 18.82 -14.98
N PHE A 4 -9.86 17.65 -14.31
CA PHE A 4 -8.87 17.17 -13.38
C PHE A 4 -7.60 16.81 -14.19
N ASN A 5 -6.62 17.69 -14.15
CA ASN A 5 -5.40 17.56 -14.97
C ASN A 5 -4.19 16.99 -14.19
N LYS A 6 -4.46 16.43 -12.99
CA LYS A 6 -3.41 15.88 -12.14
C LYS A 6 -3.17 14.41 -12.44
N LYS A 7 -1.92 14.04 -12.65
CA LYS A 7 -1.56 12.65 -12.92
C LYS A 7 -1.42 11.86 -11.63
N ILE A 8 -2.16 10.78 -11.53
CA ILE A 8 -2.11 9.83 -10.43
C ILE A 8 -1.71 8.45 -10.95
N ALA A 9 -1.24 7.58 -10.04
CA ALA A 9 -0.98 6.19 -10.35
C ALA A 9 -1.41 5.26 -9.21
N PHE A 10 -1.60 3.98 -9.55
CA PHE A 10 -1.74 2.90 -8.57
C PHE A 10 -0.38 2.26 -8.31
N VAL A 11 -0.18 1.77 -7.09
CA VAL A 11 1.06 1.11 -6.68
C VAL A 11 0.73 -0.16 -5.93
N THR A 12 1.26 -1.27 -6.39
CA THR A 12 1.11 -2.59 -5.78
C THR A 12 2.46 -3.18 -5.42
N GLN A 13 2.54 -3.79 -4.25
CA GLN A 13 3.65 -4.67 -3.87
C GLN A 13 3.19 -6.10 -4.05
N SER A 14 3.96 -6.91 -4.79
CA SER A 14 3.60 -8.32 -5.02
C SER A 14 4.83 -9.23 -4.95
N TYR A 15 4.59 -10.54 -5.03
CA TYR A 15 5.60 -11.59 -5.06
C TYR A 15 5.00 -12.85 -5.68
N LYS A 16 5.83 -13.84 -6.02
CA LYS A 16 5.41 -14.99 -6.82
C LYS A 16 4.14 -15.72 -6.33
N PRO A 17 3.93 -16.00 -5.02
CA PRO A 17 2.70 -16.63 -4.55
C PRO A 17 1.42 -15.82 -4.80
N ASP A 18 1.51 -14.50 -4.96
CA ASP A 18 0.36 -13.63 -5.20
C ASP A 18 0.20 -13.23 -6.68
N TYR A 19 0.90 -13.91 -7.58
CA TYR A 19 0.89 -13.58 -9.01
C TYR A 19 -0.53 -13.60 -9.61
N ASP A 20 -1.29 -14.67 -9.37
CA ASP A 20 -2.64 -14.80 -9.95
C ASP A 20 -3.59 -13.75 -9.37
N ALA A 21 -3.49 -13.45 -8.08
CA ALA A 21 -4.23 -12.35 -7.46
C ALA A 21 -3.85 -10.99 -8.08
N CYS A 22 -2.55 -10.73 -8.28
CA CYS A 22 -2.07 -9.53 -8.94
C CYS A 22 -2.56 -9.43 -10.39
N LYS A 23 -2.62 -10.56 -11.12
CA LYS A 23 -3.18 -10.63 -12.47
C LYS A 23 -4.66 -10.27 -12.49
N LEU A 24 -5.43 -10.76 -11.52
CA LEU A 24 -6.85 -10.43 -11.37
C LEU A 24 -7.03 -8.94 -11.04
N LEU A 25 -6.20 -8.38 -10.16
CA LEU A 25 -6.16 -6.95 -9.90
C LEU A 25 -5.89 -6.15 -11.19
N CYS A 26 -4.88 -6.53 -11.98
CA CYS A 26 -4.57 -5.85 -13.25
C CYS A 26 -5.79 -5.81 -14.19
N ARG A 27 -6.47 -6.95 -14.39
CA ARG A 27 -7.69 -7.01 -15.22
C ARG A 27 -8.79 -6.08 -14.70
N SER A 28 -8.97 -6.02 -13.39
CA SER A 28 -9.96 -5.14 -12.78
C SER A 28 -9.60 -3.66 -12.93
N LEU A 29 -8.31 -3.31 -12.83
CA LEU A 29 -7.83 -1.95 -13.07
C LEU A 29 -7.95 -1.55 -14.54
N ASP A 30 -7.69 -2.46 -15.48
CA ASP A 30 -7.91 -2.21 -16.93
C ASP A 30 -9.35 -1.82 -17.22
N LYS A 31 -10.31 -2.52 -16.60
CA LYS A 31 -11.73 -2.26 -16.80
C LYS A 31 -12.20 -0.98 -16.13
N PHE A 32 -11.76 -0.72 -14.90
CA PHE A 32 -12.38 0.27 -14.02
C PHE A 32 -11.52 1.48 -13.69
N ALA A 33 -10.23 1.44 -13.97
CA ALA A 33 -9.29 2.50 -13.59
C ALA A 33 -8.40 3.01 -14.74
N SER A 34 -8.58 2.50 -15.98
CA SER A 34 -7.90 3.05 -17.15
C SER A 34 -8.27 4.52 -17.38
N PRO A 35 -7.33 5.40 -17.80
CA PRO A 35 -5.99 5.11 -18.27
C PRO A 35 -4.87 5.32 -17.24
N HIS A 36 -5.14 5.20 -15.94
CA HIS A 36 -4.14 5.46 -14.92
C HIS A 36 -3.03 4.40 -14.91
N ARG A 37 -1.77 4.82 -14.73
CA ARG A 37 -0.62 3.92 -14.59
C ARG A 37 -0.71 3.09 -13.33
N HIS A 38 -0.22 1.85 -13.41
CA HIS A 38 -0.12 0.93 -12.29
C HIS A 38 1.30 0.38 -12.20
N TYR A 39 2.02 0.73 -11.15
CA TYR A 39 3.37 0.26 -10.88
C TYR A 39 3.33 -0.95 -9.94
N ILE A 40 3.89 -2.07 -10.39
CA ILE A 40 3.92 -3.35 -9.66
C ILE A 40 5.35 -3.63 -9.23
N PHE A 41 5.63 -3.49 -7.94
CA PHE A 41 6.95 -3.76 -7.38
C PHE A 41 7.03 -5.20 -6.90
N VAL A 42 8.00 -5.94 -7.43
CA VAL A 42 8.23 -7.36 -7.13
C VAL A 42 9.66 -7.61 -6.66
N ASN A 43 9.88 -8.72 -5.96
CA ASN A 43 11.23 -9.14 -5.62
C ASN A 43 12.02 -9.39 -6.91
N ASP A 44 13.32 -9.17 -6.89
CA ASP A 44 14.17 -9.24 -8.08
C ASP A 44 14.15 -10.62 -8.73
N GLU A 45 14.10 -11.68 -7.93
CA GLU A 45 13.97 -13.06 -8.39
C GLU A 45 12.62 -13.37 -9.06
N ASP A 46 11.55 -12.63 -8.70
CA ASP A 46 10.22 -12.81 -9.25
C ASP A 46 9.99 -11.98 -10.53
N TYR A 47 10.90 -11.03 -10.83
CA TYR A 47 10.73 -10.06 -11.91
C TYR A 47 10.47 -10.71 -13.27
N GLY A 48 11.24 -11.73 -13.63
CA GLY A 48 11.05 -12.44 -14.90
C GLY A 48 9.68 -13.10 -15.01
N TYR A 49 9.17 -13.64 -13.89
CA TYR A 49 7.85 -14.27 -13.84
C TYR A 49 6.71 -13.25 -14.04
N PHE A 50 6.87 -12.05 -13.49
CA PHE A 50 5.88 -10.97 -13.59
C PHE A 50 5.90 -10.20 -14.92
N GLN A 51 6.87 -10.45 -15.83
CA GLN A 51 6.94 -9.74 -17.10
C GLN A 51 5.67 -9.89 -17.96
N ALA A 52 4.93 -10.98 -17.81
CA ALA A 52 3.63 -11.15 -18.47
C ALA A 52 2.56 -10.12 -18.04
N LEU A 53 2.77 -9.45 -16.90
CA LEU A 53 1.91 -8.36 -16.42
C LEU A 53 2.45 -6.95 -16.80
N HIS A 54 3.56 -6.87 -17.53
CA HIS A 54 4.10 -5.61 -18.05
C HIS A 54 3.47 -5.30 -19.40
N TYR A 55 2.23 -4.80 -19.40
CA TYR A 55 1.49 -4.42 -20.61
C TYR A 55 0.54 -3.24 -20.32
N GLY A 56 0.11 -2.54 -21.38
CA GLY A 56 -0.83 -1.42 -21.26
C GLY A 56 -0.36 -0.35 -20.27
N ASN A 57 -1.13 -0.14 -19.22
CA ASN A 57 -0.81 0.79 -18.14
C ASN A 57 -0.07 0.16 -16.97
N HIS A 58 0.24 -1.13 -17.01
CA HIS A 58 0.91 -1.87 -15.95
C HIS A 58 2.42 -1.90 -16.19
N ILE A 59 3.19 -1.46 -15.20
CA ILE A 59 4.64 -1.34 -15.26
C ILE A 59 5.23 -2.17 -14.12
N VAL A 60 5.85 -3.30 -14.47
CA VAL A 60 6.51 -4.16 -13.49
C VAL A 60 7.90 -3.62 -13.19
N MET A 61 8.23 -3.48 -11.91
CA MET A 61 9.48 -2.94 -11.41
C MET A 61 10.10 -3.85 -10.35
N LYS A 62 11.43 -3.88 -10.29
CA LYS A 62 12.17 -4.57 -9.22
C LYS A 62 12.15 -3.74 -7.94
N LYS A 63 12.02 -4.37 -6.78
CA LYS A 63 12.18 -3.68 -5.49
C LYS A 63 13.56 -3.07 -5.30
N SER A 64 14.60 -3.67 -5.91
CA SER A 64 15.97 -3.12 -5.90
C SER A 64 16.10 -1.75 -6.57
N THR A 65 15.14 -1.32 -7.38
CA THR A 65 15.15 0.05 -7.93
C THR A 65 14.97 1.11 -6.84
N VAL A 66 14.23 0.78 -5.77
CA VAL A 66 14.01 1.66 -4.62
C VAL A 66 15.04 1.39 -3.51
N LEU A 67 15.40 0.13 -3.32
CA LEU A 67 16.30 -0.28 -2.23
C LEU A 67 17.76 0.03 -2.57
N PRO A 68 18.54 0.56 -1.62
CA PRO A 68 19.97 0.78 -1.82
C PRO A 68 20.71 -0.54 -2.05
N TRP A 69 21.78 -0.48 -2.83
CA TRP A 69 22.62 -1.63 -3.16
C TRP A 69 23.26 -2.32 -1.94
N TYR A 70 23.37 -1.65 -0.82
CA TYR A 70 23.91 -2.19 0.43
C TYR A 70 22.88 -2.93 1.29
N PHE A 71 21.68 -3.14 0.80
CA PHE A 71 20.69 -4.04 1.41
C PHE A 71 20.68 -5.37 0.67
N PHE A 72 21.22 -6.40 1.31
CA PHE A 72 21.37 -7.73 0.73
C PHE A 72 20.29 -8.66 1.25
N ARG A 73 19.47 -9.21 0.36
CA ARG A 73 18.49 -10.24 0.71
C ARG A 73 19.22 -11.57 0.89
N LEU A 74 18.98 -12.25 2.02
CA LEU A 74 19.46 -13.61 2.20
C LEU A 74 18.76 -14.57 1.24
N PRO A 75 19.49 -15.47 0.55
CA PRO A 75 18.90 -16.39 -0.42
C PRO A 75 18.06 -17.51 0.23
N PHE A 76 18.13 -17.65 1.54
CA PHE A 76 17.41 -18.64 2.34
C PHE A 76 16.53 -17.97 3.40
N LYS A 77 15.54 -18.71 3.89
CA LYS A 77 14.70 -18.28 5.01
C LYS A 77 15.35 -18.62 6.35
N LEU A 78 15.36 -17.68 7.27
CA LEU A 78 15.73 -17.87 8.66
C LEU A 78 14.46 -17.76 9.52
N LEU A 79 14.18 -18.76 10.36
CA LEU A 79 12.95 -18.84 11.17
C LEU A 79 11.67 -18.61 10.33
N GLY A 80 11.63 -19.17 9.12
CA GLY A 80 10.47 -19.05 8.21
C GLY A 80 10.34 -17.71 7.47
N HIS A 81 11.26 -16.76 7.69
CA HIS A 81 11.20 -15.41 7.09
C HIS A 81 12.44 -15.14 6.21
N HIS A 82 12.26 -14.33 5.17
CA HIS A 82 13.38 -13.73 4.47
C HIS A 82 13.88 -12.50 5.22
N PHE A 83 15.20 -12.36 5.27
CA PHE A 83 15.89 -11.24 5.90
C PHE A 83 16.74 -10.49 4.89
N TYR A 84 16.87 -9.19 5.12
CA TYR A 84 17.83 -8.32 4.49
C TYR A 84 18.91 -7.93 5.51
N LEU A 85 20.16 -7.97 5.07
CA LEU A 85 21.33 -7.55 5.83
C LEU A 85 21.90 -6.26 5.25
N SER A 86 22.50 -5.46 6.09
CA SER A 86 23.23 -4.25 5.70
C SER A 86 24.31 -3.97 6.74
N PRO A 87 25.48 -3.42 6.36
CA PRO A 87 26.50 -2.99 7.33
C PRO A 87 26.05 -1.79 8.20
N PHE A 88 24.92 -1.14 7.86
CA PHE A 88 24.45 0.07 8.52
C PHE A 88 23.20 -0.15 9.36
N THR A 89 22.62 -1.35 9.35
CA THR A 89 21.34 -1.62 10.00
C THR A 89 21.34 -2.99 10.68
N PHE A 90 20.42 -3.16 11.63
CA PHE A 90 20.10 -4.49 12.12
C PHE A 90 19.46 -5.35 11.01
N PRO A 91 19.50 -6.70 11.14
CA PRO A 91 18.81 -7.59 10.22
C PRO A 91 17.32 -7.24 10.12
N MET A 92 16.82 -7.05 8.89
CA MET A 92 15.47 -6.61 8.63
C MET A 92 14.64 -7.70 7.98
N ARG A 93 13.38 -7.83 8.40
CA ARG A 93 12.42 -8.70 7.71
C ARG A 93 11.97 -8.08 6.39
N GLU A 94 11.62 -8.92 5.43
CA GLU A 94 11.10 -8.51 4.12
C GLU A 94 9.92 -7.51 4.22
N TRP A 95 9.08 -7.63 5.25
CA TRP A 95 7.99 -6.69 5.52
C TRP A 95 8.45 -5.23 5.67
N VAL A 96 9.61 -4.98 6.30
CA VAL A 96 10.19 -3.62 6.41
C VAL A 96 10.59 -3.09 5.03
N MET A 97 11.11 -3.97 4.18
CA MET A 97 11.49 -3.60 2.81
C MET A 97 10.28 -3.22 1.96
N GLN A 98 9.16 -3.94 2.09
CA GLN A 98 7.92 -3.59 1.40
C GLN A 98 7.45 -2.18 1.77
N GLN A 99 7.48 -1.83 3.04
CA GLN A 99 7.10 -0.49 3.50
C GLN A 99 8.08 0.59 3.01
N MET A 100 9.37 0.27 2.97
CA MET A 100 10.37 1.16 2.40
C MET A 100 10.12 1.41 0.91
N CYS A 101 9.74 0.37 0.15
CA CYS A 101 9.36 0.53 -1.26
C CYS A 101 8.11 1.39 -1.43
N LYS A 102 7.10 1.26 -0.56
CA LYS A 102 5.91 2.14 -0.60
C LYS A 102 6.26 3.60 -0.35
N LEU A 103 7.14 3.89 0.60
CA LEU A 103 7.58 5.26 0.89
C LEU A 103 8.49 5.84 -0.19
N GLY A 104 9.40 5.03 -0.74
CA GLY A 104 10.38 5.47 -1.74
C GLY A 104 9.87 5.44 -3.18
N VAL A 105 8.59 5.16 -3.41
CA VAL A 105 8.02 4.99 -4.74
C VAL A 105 8.30 6.19 -5.67
N PHE A 106 8.20 7.41 -5.15
CA PHE A 106 8.40 8.62 -5.94
C PHE A 106 9.86 8.85 -6.40
N GLU A 107 10.82 8.11 -5.87
CA GLU A 107 12.21 8.16 -6.33
C GLU A 107 12.41 7.49 -7.69
N VAL A 108 11.46 6.63 -8.13
CA VAL A 108 11.65 5.74 -9.29
C VAL A 108 10.51 5.74 -10.30
N ILE A 109 9.35 6.31 -9.97
CA ILE A 109 8.25 6.46 -10.91
C ILE A 109 8.29 7.82 -11.61
N ASP A 110 7.51 7.98 -12.67
CA ASP A 110 7.47 9.19 -13.47
C ASP A 110 7.26 10.46 -12.63
N ASN A 111 8.05 11.49 -12.95
CA ASN A 111 8.07 12.75 -12.18
C ASN A 111 6.76 13.54 -12.26
N ASP A 112 5.94 13.31 -13.26
CA ASP A 112 4.64 13.97 -13.45
C ASP A 112 3.50 13.34 -12.61
N ILE A 113 3.74 12.21 -11.95
CA ILE A 113 2.80 11.62 -11.01
C ILE A 113 2.82 12.42 -9.69
N GLU A 114 1.70 13.08 -9.38
CA GLU A 114 1.56 13.91 -8.17
C GLU A 114 1.15 13.13 -6.94
N ALA A 115 0.36 12.07 -7.12
CA ALA A 115 -0.10 11.21 -6.04
C ALA A 115 -0.19 9.75 -6.47
N VAL A 116 0.03 8.85 -5.52
CA VAL A 116 -0.14 7.41 -5.73
C VAL A 116 -1.18 6.85 -4.76
N PHE A 117 -1.93 5.86 -5.23
CA PHE A 117 -2.84 5.07 -4.43
C PHE A 117 -2.27 3.66 -4.24
N HIS A 118 -1.93 3.33 -3.00
CA HIS A 118 -1.44 2.01 -2.64
C HIS A 118 -2.59 1.01 -2.57
N ILE A 119 -2.49 -0.05 -3.35
CA ILE A 119 -3.48 -1.12 -3.43
C ILE A 119 -2.74 -2.48 -3.40
N ASP A 120 -3.17 -3.38 -2.52
CA ASP A 120 -2.56 -4.70 -2.40
C ASP A 120 -3.03 -5.64 -3.51
N SER A 121 -2.19 -6.61 -3.89
CA SER A 121 -2.47 -7.59 -4.96
C SER A 121 -3.74 -8.43 -4.76
N GLU A 122 -4.20 -8.55 -3.52
CA GLU A 122 -5.42 -9.30 -3.14
C GLU A 122 -6.73 -8.48 -3.29
N CYS A 123 -6.65 -7.29 -3.91
CA CYS A 123 -7.81 -6.45 -4.20
C CYS A 123 -8.39 -6.73 -5.59
N VAL A 124 -9.70 -6.60 -5.71
CA VAL A 124 -10.41 -6.62 -7.00
C VAL A 124 -11.29 -5.40 -7.08
N MET A 125 -11.05 -4.54 -8.07
CA MET A 125 -11.91 -3.39 -8.36
C MET A 125 -13.16 -3.86 -9.11
N LEU A 126 -14.33 -3.41 -8.71
CA LEU A 126 -15.62 -3.89 -9.21
C LEU A 126 -16.53 -2.74 -9.69
N ARG A 127 -16.07 -1.49 -9.57
CA ARG A 127 -16.73 -0.28 -10.07
C ARG A 127 -15.73 0.71 -10.63
N PRO A 128 -16.15 1.60 -11.53
CA PRO A 128 -15.29 2.64 -12.08
C PRO A 128 -14.65 3.51 -11.00
N PHE A 129 -13.34 3.66 -11.11
CA PHE A 129 -12.60 4.60 -10.29
C PHE A 129 -12.93 6.04 -10.73
N ASN A 130 -13.38 6.84 -9.79
CA ASN A 130 -13.62 8.26 -10.01
C ASN A 130 -12.74 9.07 -9.05
N ILE A 131 -11.78 9.80 -9.58
CA ILE A 131 -10.85 10.60 -8.78
C ILE A 131 -11.57 11.64 -7.90
N ASN A 132 -12.73 12.12 -8.30
CA ASN A 132 -13.50 13.10 -7.52
C ASN A 132 -13.96 12.53 -6.15
N ASN A 133 -14.00 11.21 -5.99
CA ASN A 133 -14.27 10.59 -4.69
C ASN A 133 -13.05 10.67 -3.74
N PHE A 134 -11.86 10.91 -4.29
CA PHE A 134 -10.58 10.91 -3.58
C PHE A 134 -9.86 12.26 -3.62
N TYR A 135 -10.44 13.26 -4.29
CA TYR A 135 -9.88 14.60 -4.44
C TYR A 135 -10.99 15.65 -4.38
N LYS A 136 -10.91 16.50 -3.35
CA LYS A 136 -11.89 17.57 -3.11
C LYS A 136 -11.16 18.87 -2.76
N GLU A 137 -11.60 19.98 -3.30
CA GLU A 137 -11.11 21.34 -2.98
C GLU A 137 -9.57 21.47 -3.05
N GLY A 138 -8.94 20.84 -4.03
CA GLY A 138 -7.50 20.92 -4.20
C GLY A 138 -6.70 19.96 -3.33
N LYS A 139 -7.34 19.04 -2.57
CA LYS A 139 -6.73 18.13 -1.62
C LYS A 139 -7.09 16.68 -1.93
N TYR A 140 -6.14 15.78 -1.69
CA TYR A 140 -6.36 14.35 -1.75
C TYR A 140 -6.90 13.80 -0.43
N ILE A 141 -7.59 12.69 -0.49
CA ILE A 141 -8.03 11.96 0.71
C ILE A 141 -6.83 11.51 1.55
N LEU A 142 -6.95 11.68 2.88
CA LEU A 142 -6.16 10.93 3.86
C LEU A 142 -7.12 10.06 4.64
N PHE A 143 -7.06 8.75 4.41
CA PHE A 143 -7.85 7.82 5.21
C PHE A 143 -7.47 7.93 6.68
N ARG A 144 -8.48 8.10 7.55
CA ARG A 144 -8.30 8.15 9.00
C ARG A 144 -9.56 7.66 9.71
N SER A 145 -9.46 6.57 10.44
CA SER A 145 -10.55 6.04 11.25
C SER A 145 -10.17 5.92 12.72
N GLN A 146 -11.15 5.91 13.63
CA GLN A 146 -10.86 5.61 15.04
C GLN A 146 -10.34 4.18 15.15
N ASP A 147 -9.16 4.01 15.78
CA ASP A 147 -8.61 2.71 16.08
C ASP A 147 -8.95 2.31 17.53
N ASN A 148 -9.65 1.18 17.66
CA ASN A 148 -9.94 0.58 18.95
C ASN A 148 -8.88 -0.44 19.39
N LYS A 149 -7.80 -0.62 18.62
CA LYS A 149 -6.76 -1.63 18.86
C LYS A 149 -5.53 -1.02 19.56
N GLN A 150 -5.62 -0.74 20.83
CA GLN A 150 -4.58 -0.07 21.65
C GLN A 150 -3.18 -0.71 21.60
N ARG A 151 -3.00 -2.00 21.31
CA ARG A 151 -1.68 -2.67 21.37
C ARG A 151 -0.76 -2.35 20.20
N SER A 152 -1.27 -2.21 18.99
CA SER A 152 -0.47 -1.85 17.82
C SER A 152 0.00 -0.40 17.86
N HIS A 153 -0.80 0.49 18.42
CA HIS A 153 -0.54 1.92 18.54
C HIS A 153 0.78 2.26 19.24
N ALA A 154 1.09 1.63 20.35
CA ALA A 154 2.30 1.93 21.13
C ALA A 154 3.60 1.72 20.32
N TYR A 155 3.63 0.70 19.44
CA TYR A 155 4.80 0.46 18.59
C TYR A 155 4.92 1.51 17.48
N TYR A 156 3.81 1.89 16.85
CA TYR A 156 3.80 2.89 15.78
C TYR A 156 4.13 4.28 16.31
N ILE A 157 3.63 4.65 17.50
CA ILE A 157 4.00 5.89 18.17
C ILE A 157 5.51 5.95 18.46
N ARG A 158 6.11 4.87 18.98
CA ARG A 158 7.55 4.79 19.18
C ARG A 158 8.34 4.93 17.88
N ALA A 159 7.86 4.30 16.81
CA ALA A 159 8.48 4.41 15.49
C ALA A 159 8.45 5.86 14.97
N ILE A 160 7.30 6.53 15.08
CA ILE A 160 7.13 7.93 14.67
C ILE A 160 8.05 8.84 15.50
N ASN A 161 8.09 8.67 16.82
CA ASN A 161 8.97 9.45 17.70
C ASN A 161 10.45 9.26 17.33
N SER A 162 10.87 8.03 17.08
CA SER A 162 12.24 7.73 16.66
C SER A 162 12.57 8.39 15.32
N LEU A 163 11.66 8.35 14.35
CA LEU A 163 11.90 8.89 13.01
C LEU A 163 11.97 10.41 12.99
N PHE A 164 11.16 11.09 13.78
CA PHE A 164 11.05 12.55 13.80
C PHE A 164 11.70 13.19 15.04
N ASN A 165 12.54 12.45 15.80
CA ASN A 165 13.25 12.95 16.98
C ASN A 165 12.32 13.62 17.99
N ASN A 166 11.17 13.01 18.28
CA ASN A 166 10.12 13.52 19.18
C ASN A 166 9.55 14.90 18.76
N ALA A 167 9.61 15.25 17.47
CA ALA A 167 9.04 16.50 16.97
C ALA A 167 7.50 16.54 17.08
N ILE A 168 6.86 15.39 17.24
CA ILE A 168 5.42 15.26 17.48
C ILE A 168 5.23 14.93 18.95
N GLU A 169 4.50 15.79 19.67
CA GLU A 169 4.16 15.55 21.06
C GLU A 169 3.30 14.28 21.21
N GLN A 170 3.59 13.48 22.23
CA GLN A 170 2.99 12.15 22.37
C GLN A 170 1.46 12.18 22.54
N ASP A 171 0.93 13.22 23.18
CA ASP A 171 -0.50 13.46 23.37
C ASP A 171 -1.20 13.93 22.07
N LYS A 172 -0.45 14.50 21.15
CA LYS A 172 -0.92 14.93 19.81
C LYS A 172 -0.80 13.83 18.77
N MET A 173 -0.14 12.71 19.08
CA MET A 173 -0.13 11.58 18.18
C MET A 173 -1.53 11.01 18.12
N ASP A 174 -2.06 11.05 16.91
CA ASP A 174 -3.40 10.57 16.64
C ASP A 174 -3.58 9.11 17.07
N LYS A 175 -4.63 8.86 17.83
CA LYS A 175 -5.14 7.52 18.16
C LYS A 175 -5.92 6.93 16.96
N TYR A 176 -5.57 7.33 15.76
CA TYR A 176 -6.28 6.96 14.55
C TYR A 176 -5.53 5.89 13.76
N ASP A 177 -6.31 5.04 13.09
CA ASP A 177 -5.81 4.11 12.09
C ASP A 177 -5.75 4.82 10.73
N TYR A 178 -4.61 4.69 10.04
CA TYR A 178 -4.38 5.22 8.69
C TYR A 178 -4.29 4.11 7.63
N MET A 179 -4.50 2.84 8.03
CA MET A 179 -4.39 1.70 7.13
C MET A 179 -5.71 1.41 6.43
N ALA A 180 -5.69 1.52 5.11
CA ALA A 180 -6.77 1.06 4.24
C ALA A 180 -6.20 0.67 2.88
N GLN A 181 -6.99 -0.01 2.07
CA GLN A 181 -6.70 -0.08 0.65
C GLN A 181 -7.00 1.27 0.00
N MET A 182 -6.27 1.62 -1.05
CA MET A 182 -6.32 2.93 -1.70
C MET A 182 -5.80 4.09 -0.82
N CYS A 183 -4.85 3.81 0.10
CA CYS A 183 -4.15 4.87 0.80
C CYS A 183 -3.41 5.78 -0.18
N CYS A 184 -3.71 7.06 -0.12
CA CYS A 184 -3.15 8.07 -1.00
C CYS A 184 -1.90 8.72 -0.40
N PHE A 185 -0.77 8.62 -1.11
CA PHE A 185 0.46 9.37 -0.81
C PHE A 185 0.64 10.46 -1.86
N VAL A 186 0.84 11.70 -1.41
CA VAL A 186 1.12 12.86 -2.26
C VAL A 186 2.62 13.05 -2.35
N ARG A 187 3.17 13.22 -3.55
CA ARG A 187 4.62 13.35 -3.81
C ARG A 187 5.27 14.40 -2.92
N GLU A 188 4.76 15.62 -2.94
CA GLU A 188 5.32 16.73 -2.16
C GLU A 188 5.40 16.42 -0.67
N ASN A 189 4.34 15.80 -0.11
CA ASN A 189 4.28 15.45 1.29
C ASN A 189 5.25 14.30 1.62
N THR A 190 5.33 13.30 0.75
CA THR A 190 6.22 12.15 0.91
C THR A 190 7.68 12.58 0.85
N GLU A 191 8.07 13.35 -0.17
CA GLU A 191 9.44 13.85 -0.33
C GLU A 191 9.86 14.75 0.85
N SER A 192 8.95 15.61 1.33
CA SER A 192 9.18 16.43 2.53
C SER A 192 9.42 15.56 3.76
N MET A 193 8.59 14.54 3.96
CA MET A 193 8.71 13.59 5.07
C MET A 193 10.06 12.85 5.04
N LEU A 194 10.43 12.29 3.89
CA LEU A 194 11.68 11.54 3.72
C LEU A 194 12.91 12.43 3.93
N LYS A 195 12.83 13.69 3.49
CA LYS A 195 13.86 14.70 3.73
C LYS A 195 14.04 15.00 5.22
N ASP A 196 12.94 15.12 5.97
CA ASP A 196 13.01 15.40 7.42
C ASP A 196 13.53 14.18 8.19
N ILE A 197 13.12 12.96 7.82
CA ILE A 197 13.70 11.73 8.37
C ILE A 197 15.21 11.67 8.08
N SER A 198 15.64 12.04 6.88
CA SER A 198 17.07 12.05 6.49
C SER A 198 17.90 12.99 7.36
N LYS A 199 17.41 14.20 7.62
CA LYS A 199 18.12 15.20 8.45
C LYS A 199 18.34 14.73 9.89
N SER A 200 17.51 13.84 10.37
CA SER A 200 17.46 13.41 11.77
C SER A 200 18.44 12.28 12.12
N ASN A 201 19.35 11.89 11.21
CA ASN A 201 20.35 10.85 11.48
C ASN A 201 21.73 11.16 10.90
N LEU A 202 22.76 10.51 11.47
CA LEU A 202 24.17 10.69 11.11
C LEU A 202 24.46 10.41 9.63
N PHE A 203 23.82 9.40 9.06
CA PHE A 203 24.03 9.00 7.66
C PHE A 203 23.26 9.85 6.66
N LYS A 204 22.41 10.79 7.13
CA LYS A 204 21.53 11.61 6.28
C LYS A 204 20.72 10.78 5.28
N SER A 205 20.35 9.56 5.67
CA SER A 205 19.60 8.59 4.87
C SER A 205 18.33 8.18 5.59
N TRP A 206 17.17 8.50 4.99
CA TRP A 206 15.90 8.06 5.52
C TRP A 206 15.79 6.53 5.53
N LYS A 207 16.38 5.85 4.55
CA LYS A 207 16.34 4.39 4.41
C LYS A 207 17.05 3.70 5.57
N ILE A 208 18.25 4.18 5.94
CA ILE A 208 19.00 3.66 7.09
C ILE A 208 18.23 3.92 8.40
N LYS A 209 17.68 5.12 8.57
CA LYS A 209 16.92 5.45 9.77
C LYS A 209 15.64 4.62 9.89
N PHE A 210 14.89 4.50 8.80
CA PHE A 210 13.68 3.70 8.73
C PHE A 210 13.98 2.21 9.05
N ALA A 211 15.03 1.66 8.44
CA ALA A 211 15.45 0.28 8.64
C ALA A 211 15.84 -0.04 10.10
N ASN A 212 16.43 0.93 10.81
CA ASN A 212 16.78 0.81 12.23
C ASN A 212 15.62 1.14 13.18
N THR A 213 14.44 1.47 12.65
CA THR A 213 13.26 1.76 13.45
C THR A 213 12.48 0.47 13.73
N TYR A 214 12.14 0.27 15.01
CA TYR A 214 11.39 -0.92 15.42
C TYR A 214 9.94 -0.85 14.98
N ARG A 215 9.50 -1.84 14.19
CA ARG A 215 8.13 -1.99 13.67
C ARG A 215 7.56 -0.70 13.04
N PRO A 216 8.24 -0.09 12.07
CA PRO A 216 7.71 1.07 11.38
C PRO A 216 6.49 0.67 10.56
N SER A 217 5.49 1.55 10.45
CA SER A 217 4.37 1.40 9.51
C SER A 217 4.29 2.64 8.63
N GLU A 218 4.41 2.45 7.32
CA GLU A 218 4.41 3.51 6.32
C GLU A 218 3.17 4.38 6.41
N PHE A 219 2.00 3.76 6.57
CA PHE A 219 0.72 4.48 6.65
C PHE A 219 0.60 5.32 7.93
N TYR A 220 1.01 4.77 9.08
CA TYR A 220 0.99 5.52 10.34
C TYR A 220 2.02 6.65 10.34
N ILE A 221 3.21 6.42 9.78
CA ILE A 221 4.26 7.44 9.68
C ILE A 221 3.80 8.57 8.78
N TYR A 222 3.31 8.25 7.59
CA TYR A 222 2.82 9.23 6.62
C TYR A 222 1.62 10.00 7.16
N GLY A 223 0.61 9.31 7.69
CA GLY A 223 -0.60 9.92 8.23
C GLY A 223 -0.32 10.88 9.38
N ASN A 224 0.52 10.47 10.34
CA ASN A 224 0.91 11.34 11.46
C ASN A 224 1.77 12.53 11.00
N TYR A 225 2.66 12.34 10.03
CA TYR A 225 3.43 13.44 9.46
C TYR A 225 2.51 14.47 8.79
N CYS A 226 1.58 14.02 7.97
CA CYS A 226 0.60 14.91 7.32
C CYS A 226 -0.29 15.63 8.33
N ALA A 227 -0.77 14.94 9.35
CA ALA A 227 -1.67 15.53 10.35
C ALA A 227 -0.95 16.50 11.30
N ASN A 228 0.19 16.10 11.85
CA ASN A 228 0.82 16.79 12.97
C ASN A 228 1.91 17.78 12.54
N ILE A 229 2.66 17.48 11.46
CA ILE A 229 3.76 18.33 10.98
C ILE A 229 3.27 19.22 9.82
N LEU A 230 2.67 18.65 8.79
CA LEU A 230 2.20 19.39 7.63
C LEU A 230 0.84 20.07 7.81
N LYS A 231 0.16 19.85 8.95
CA LYS A 231 -1.17 20.43 9.25
C LYS A 231 -2.17 20.21 8.12
N MET A 232 -2.22 18.99 7.61
CA MET A 232 -3.12 18.55 6.53
C MET A 232 -2.90 19.25 5.18
N LYS A 233 -1.65 19.72 4.91
CA LYS A 233 -1.30 20.22 3.59
C LYS A 233 -1.55 19.13 2.54
N ASN A 234 -2.23 19.48 1.44
CA ASN A 234 -2.59 18.60 0.33
C ASN A 234 -3.56 17.45 0.69
N HIS A 235 -4.07 17.40 1.94
CA HIS A 235 -5.00 16.35 2.36
C HIS A 235 -6.27 16.89 3.01
N TYR A 236 -7.36 16.13 2.84
CA TYR A 236 -8.54 16.18 3.70
C TYR A 236 -8.76 14.81 4.34
N VAL A 237 -9.38 14.77 5.51
CA VAL A 237 -9.64 13.51 6.23
C VAL A 237 -10.95 12.90 5.79
N ASP A 238 -10.92 11.59 5.55
CA ASP A 238 -12.13 10.79 5.37
C ASP A 238 -11.93 9.40 6.00
N ASN A 239 -12.98 8.83 6.53
CA ASN A 239 -12.96 7.50 7.16
C ASN A 239 -13.57 6.41 6.26
N HIS A 240 -13.99 6.75 5.05
CA HIS A 240 -14.56 5.80 4.12
C HIS A 240 -13.50 4.88 3.54
N ARG A 241 -13.77 3.59 3.62
CA ARG A 241 -12.95 2.55 2.98
C ARG A 241 -13.46 2.31 1.58
N ALA A 242 -12.63 2.52 0.58
CA ALA A 242 -12.98 2.25 -0.82
C ALA A 242 -13.18 0.75 -1.10
N PHE A 243 -12.49 -0.12 -0.34
CA PHE A 243 -12.56 -1.57 -0.47
C PHE A 243 -13.11 -2.20 0.80
N LYS A 244 -14.05 -3.12 0.63
CA LYS A 244 -14.53 -3.97 1.73
C LYS A 244 -13.56 -5.10 1.99
N TYR A 245 -13.08 -5.21 3.22
CA TYR A 245 -12.28 -6.35 3.65
C TYR A 245 -13.15 -7.60 3.79
N LEU A 246 -12.72 -8.68 3.15
CA LEU A 246 -13.30 -10.02 3.26
C LEU A 246 -12.18 -11.00 3.64
N ARG A 247 -12.44 -11.84 4.62
CA ARG A 247 -11.50 -12.90 5.00
C ARG A 247 -11.81 -14.15 4.18
N GLY A 248 -10.89 -14.56 3.32
CA GLY A 248 -11.08 -15.69 2.38
C GLY A 248 -11.44 -17.02 3.07
N SER A 249 -10.86 -17.28 4.26
CA SER A 249 -11.17 -18.49 5.04
C SER A 249 -12.65 -18.60 5.54
N ASN A 250 -13.43 -17.52 5.40
CA ASN A 250 -14.84 -17.54 5.75
C ASN A 250 -15.73 -18.16 4.65
N PHE A 251 -15.18 -18.40 3.45
CA PHE A 251 -15.94 -18.85 2.28
C PHE A 251 -15.44 -20.22 1.81
N LYS A 252 -16.36 -21.17 1.64
CA LYS A 252 -16.06 -22.52 1.16
C LYS A 252 -16.28 -22.65 -0.35
N THR A 253 -17.23 -21.90 -0.90
CA THR A 253 -17.61 -21.94 -2.31
C THR A 253 -17.54 -20.56 -2.97
N SER A 254 -17.45 -20.54 -4.30
CA SER A 254 -17.53 -19.30 -5.10
C SER A 254 -18.90 -18.65 -5.00
N GLU A 255 -19.98 -19.43 -4.84
CA GLU A 255 -21.33 -18.91 -4.71
C GLU A 255 -21.55 -18.17 -3.40
N GLU A 256 -21.00 -18.67 -2.27
CA GLU A 256 -21.04 -17.97 -0.98
C GLU A 256 -20.32 -16.63 -1.06
N LEU A 257 -19.10 -16.63 -1.65
CA LEU A 257 -18.32 -15.44 -1.85
C LEU A 257 -19.04 -14.46 -2.78
N LYS A 258 -19.58 -14.95 -3.92
CA LYS A 258 -20.31 -14.13 -4.88
C LYS A 258 -21.49 -13.42 -4.22
N ARG A 259 -22.32 -14.11 -3.46
CA ARG A 259 -23.45 -13.51 -2.73
C ARG A 259 -22.98 -12.37 -1.82
N THR A 260 -21.90 -12.62 -1.06
CA THR A 260 -21.35 -11.59 -0.17
C THR A 260 -20.80 -10.41 -0.95
N ILE A 261 -20.16 -10.64 -2.11
CA ILE A 261 -19.69 -9.55 -2.98
C ILE A 261 -20.88 -8.74 -3.52
N ASP A 262 -21.93 -9.40 -4.00
CA ASP A 262 -23.14 -8.73 -4.49
C ASP A 262 -23.75 -7.85 -3.38
N GLU A 263 -23.93 -8.36 -2.15
CA GLU A 263 -24.41 -7.61 -0.99
C GLU A 263 -23.50 -6.40 -0.64
N VAL A 264 -22.17 -6.58 -0.70
CA VAL A 264 -21.21 -5.50 -0.48
C VAL A 264 -21.35 -4.42 -1.55
N MET A 265 -21.53 -4.85 -2.79
CA MET A 265 -21.63 -3.94 -3.93
C MET A 265 -22.98 -3.24 -4.04
N ASP A 266 -24.01 -3.62 -3.26
CA ASP A 266 -25.21 -2.81 -3.09
C ASP A 266 -24.91 -1.45 -2.41
N ASN A 267 -23.84 -1.39 -1.64
CA ASN A 267 -23.37 -0.13 -1.07
C ASN A 267 -22.48 0.63 -2.06
N GLU A 268 -22.97 1.80 -2.52
CA GLU A 268 -22.28 2.64 -3.50
C GLU A 268 -20.92 3.20 -3.07
N TYR A 269 -20.62 3.19 -1.77
CA TYR A 269 -19.32 3.66 -1.25
C TYR A 269 -18.17 2.72 -1.57
N PHE A 270 -18.43 1.42 -1.75
CA PHE A 270 -17.38 0.47 -2.11
C PHE A 270 -17.17 0.44 -3.62
N ILE A 271 -15.90 0.53 -4.03
CA ILE A 271 -15.49 0.36 -5.42
C ILE A 271 -14.88 -1.02 -5.69
N GLY A 272 -14.72 -1.85 -4.64
CA GLY A 272 -14.19 -3.18 -4.77
C GLY A 272 -14.09 -3.92 -3.44
N VAL A 273 -13.47 -5.09 -3.50
CA VAL A 273 -13.23 -5.98 -2.36
C VAL A 273 -11.75 -6.25 -2.18
N TRP A 274 -11.31 -6.39 -0.93
CA TRP A 274 -10.00 -6.86 -0.53
C TRP A 274 -10.18 -8.22 0.14
N ILE A 275 -9.76 -9.29 -0.55
CA ILE A 275 -9.99 -10.67 -0.13
C ILE A 275 -8.67 -11.24 0.36
N GLN A 276 -8.43 -11.11 1.67
CA GLN A 276 -7.24 -11.66 2.27
C GLN A 276 -7.34 -13.19 2.33
N LYS A 277 -6.43 -13.88 1.64
CA LYS A 277 -6.23 -15.31 1.81
C LYS A 277 -5.87 -15.58 3.26
N GLY A 278 -6.39 -16.66 3.85
CA GLY A 278 -6.10 -17.03 5.24
C GLY A 278 -4.61 -17.33 5.49
N ASN A 279 -4.21 -17.54 6.72
CA ASN A 279 -2.87 -18.03 7.05
C ASN A 279 -2.76 -19.48 6.57
N ARG A 280 -2.01 -19.76 5.53
CA ARG A 280 -1.33 -20.99 5.05
C ARG A 280 -1.94 -22.38 5.40
N ASP A 281 -3.14 -22.46 5.95
CA ASP A 281 -3.82 -23.70 6.27
C ASP A 281 -4.82 -24.07 5.18
N ALA A 282 -5.16 -25.35 5.06
CA ALA A 282 -5.82 -26.03 3.95
C ALA A 282 -7.20 -25.50 3.48
N ASP A 283 -7.73 -24.44 4.09
CA ASP A 283 -9.07 -23.89 3.82
C ASP A 283 -9.03 -22.50 3.12
N GLU A 284 -7.94 -22.19 2.39
CA GLU A 284 -7.85 -20.93 1.65
C GLU A 284 -8.73 -20.96 0.40
N ILE A 285 -9.51 -19.88 0.20
CA ILE A 285 -10.18 -19.69 -1.08
C ILE A 285 -9.16 -19.46 -2.21
N SER A 286 -9.27 -20.22 -3.29
CA SER A 286 -8.36 -20.08 -4.42
C SER A 286 -8.67 -18.83 -5.24
N VAL A 287 -7.66 -18.33 -5.98
CA VAL A 287 -7.84 -17.15 -6.84
C VAL A 287 -8.87 -17.41 -7.94
N GLU A 288 -8.95 -18.64 -8.46
CA GLU A 288 -9.93 -19.04 -9.46
C GLU A 288 -11.36 -18.89 -8.92
N LYS A 289 -11.61 -19.29 -7.67
CA LYS A 289 -12.93 -19.09 -7.02
C LYS A 289 -13.23 -17.60 -6.81
N ILE A 290 -12.22 -16.79 -6.49
CA ILE A 290 -12.38 -15.33 -6.37
C ILE A 290 -12.73 -14.74 -7.74
N GLU A 291 -12.01 -15.12 -8.80
CA GLU A 291 -12.27 -14.68 -10.16
C GLU A 291 -13.67 -15.06 -10.63
N GLU A 292 -14.09 -16.30 -10.40
CA GLU A 292 -15.44 -16.79 -10.70
C GLU A 292 -16.52 -15.96 -9.97
N SER A 293 -16.29 -15.67 -8.68
CA SER A 293 -17.22 -14.87 -7.87
C SER A 293 -17.34 -13.42 -8.35
N CYS A 294 -16.29 -12.86 -8.95
CA CYS A 294 -16.26 -11.50 -9.50
C CYS A 294 -16.65 -11.44 -10.98
N LYS A 295 -16.91 -12.56 -11.64
CA LYS A 295 -17.06 -12.65 -13.09
C LYS A 295 -18.13 -11.69 -13.64
N SER A 296 -19.30 -11.60 -12.97
CA SER A 296 -20.40 -10.71 -13.40
C SER A 296 -20.03 -9.23 -13.42
N PHE A 297 -18.96 -8.82 -12.72
CA PHE A 297 -18.46 -7.45 -12.72
C PHE A 297 -17.30 -7.28 -13.73
N LEU A 298 -16.56 -8.34 -14.02
CA LEU A 298 -15.34 -8.28 -14.85
C LEU A 298 -15.60 -8.55 -16.35
N ASP A 299 -16.66 -9.23 -16.70
CA ASP A 299 -17.14 -9.42 -18.07
C ASP A 299 -18.00 -8.21 -18.50
#